data_c46c50afd992419304c6cd1b287676da
#
_entry.id   c46c50afd992419304c6cd1b287676da
#
_cell.length_a   1.000
_cell.length_b   1.000
_cell.length_c   1.000
_cell.angle_alpha   90.00
_cell.angle_beta   90.00
_cell.angle_gamma   90.00
#
_symmetry.space_group_name_H-M   'P 1'
#
loop_
_entity.id
_entity.type
_entity.pdbx_description
1 polymer ?
#
loop_
_entity_poly.entity_id
_entity_poly.type
_entity_poly.pdbx_seq_one_letter_code
_entity_poly.pdbx_strand_id
1 'polypeptide(L)'
;RSMQYKCRPFFVFMGKTEEFCCPEIQTHILHDKMIMKKEKTYSRAPLPFVGQKRMFVSEFKKILKHFDDKTIFVDLFGGSGLLSHITKRERPDAVVIYNDHDNYRERLENIDRTNTLLRDLRKIVGIYPRHQKITGKMREAFLERIRLEETTGFVDYLTLSTSLLFSGKYAQNMEELEGLYFYNKIRQSDYRCDGYLDGLEVVCYDYKELADTYGVFPGVVFLVDPPYMGTDISTYKMDWKLADYLDVLL
;
A
#
# COMPACT_ATOMS: atom_id res chain seq x y z
N ARG A 1 8.68 24.82 -19.04
CA ARG A 1 9.00 24.83 -17.59
C ARG A 1 9.13 23.37 -17.18
N SER A 2 10.35 22.87 -17.07
CA SER A 2 10.69 21.53 -16.61
C SER A 2 10.32 21.38 -15.12
N MET A 3 9.37 20.51 -14.82
CA MET A 3 9.15 20.05 -13.45
C MET A 3 10.34 19.17 -13.06
N GLN A 4 11.23 19.70 -12.24
CA GLN A 4 12.24 18.90 -11.53
C GLN A 4 11.52 18.09 -10.45
N TYR A 5 11.31 16.79 -10.73
CA TYR A 5 10.96 15.83 -9.70
C TYR A 5 12.19 15.61 -8.81
N LYS A 6 12.25 16.27 -7.65
CA LYS A 6 13.26 15.95 -6.64
C LYS A 6 13.00 14.52 -6.16
N CYS A 7 13.90 13.60 -6.50
CA CYS A 7 13.96 12.27 -5.88
C CYS A 7 14.12 12.44 -4.38
N ARG A 8 13.16 11.90 -3.61
CA ARG A 8 13.19 11.93 -2.15
C ARG A 8 13.96 10.71 -1.66
N PRO A 9 14.79 10.83 -0.61
CA PRO A 9 15.61 9.72 -0.13
C PRO A 9 14.74 8.59 0.43
N PHE A 10 15.10 7.37 0.04
CA PHE A 10 14.65 6.13 0.62
C PHE A 10 15.83 5.51 1.35
N PHE A 11 15.63 5.02 2.56
CA PHE A 11 16.68 4.47 3.38
C PHE A 11 16.54 2.96 3.55
N VAL A 12 17.65 2.25 3.41
CA VAL A 12 17.79 0.83 3.74
C VAL A 12 18.85 0.76 4.84
N PHE A 13 18.45 0.34 6.04
CA PHE A 13 19.36 0.17 7.15
C PHE A 13 19.70 -1.31 7.36
N MET A 14 20.96 -1.60 7.61
CA MET A 14 21.44 -2.94 8.00
C MET A 14 21.64 -2.99 9.51
N GLY A 15 21.06 -3.99 10.17
CA GLY A 15 21.36 -4.30 11.57
C GLY A 15 22.80 -4.78 11.74
N LYS A 16 23.29 -4.79 12.99
CA LYS A 16 24.66 -5.20 13.32
C LYS A 16 24.95 -6.63 12.90
N THR A 17 26.10 -6.86 12.26
CA THR A 17 26.57 -8.18 11.83
C THR A 17 27.36 -8.86 12.96
N GLU A 18 26.68 -9.63 13.83
CA GLU A 18 27.33 -10.66 14.68
C GLU A 18 26.58 -11.97 14.48
N GLU A 19 27.34 -13.07 14.29
CA GLU A 19 26.77 -14.40 14.06
C GLU A 19 26.16 -14.96 15.37
N PHE A 20 24.81 -14.93 15.46
CA PHE A 20 24.09 -15.72 16.46
C PHE A 20 23.00 -16.54 15.79
N CYS A 21 23.04 -17.84 16.00
CA CYS A 21 22.04 -18.79 15.54
C CYS A 21 20.94 -18.92 16.61
N CYS A 22 19.74 -18.35 16.37
CA CYS A 22 18.61 -18.56 17.27
C CYS A 22 17.67 -19.64 16.68
N PRO A 23 17.47 -20.78 17.36
CA PRO A 23 16.70 -21.94 16.85
C PRO A 23 15.19 -21.70 16.75
N GLU A 24 14.65 -20.73 17.47
CA GLU A 24 13.19 -20.59 17.63
C GLU A 24 12.47 -19.96 16.42
N ILE A 25 13.17 -19.20 15.57
CA ILE A 25 12.59 -18.63 14.34
C ILE A 25 12.49 -19.69 13.23
N GLN A 26 13.27 -20.76 13.29
CA GLN A 26 13.28 -21.81 12.25
C GLN A 26 12.06 -22.73 12.27
N THR A 27 11.30 -22.81 13.35
CA THR A 27 10.18 -23.76 13.49
C THR A 27 8.89 -23.35 12.77
N HIS A 28 8.70 -22.08 12.42
CA HIS A 28 7.54 -21.63 11.64
C HIS A 28 7.74 -21.63 10.11
N ILE A 29 8.97 -21.84 9.62
CA ILE A 29 9.33 -21.69 8.21
C ILE A 29 9.15 -22.99 7.38
N LEU A 30 8.82 -24.12 8.01
CA LEU A 30 8.90 -25.46 7.36
C LEU A 30 7.59 -25.98 6.74
N HIS A 31 6.56 -25.15 6.51
CA HIS A 31 5.37 -25.63 5.80
C HIS A 31 5.09 -24.79 4.56
N ASP A 32 5.11 -25.48 3.45
CA ASP A 32 4.71 -25.17 2.08
C ASP A 32 5.79 -24.76 1.07
N LYS A 33 6.65 -25.74 0.73
CA LYS A 33 7.21 -25.78 -0.65
C LYS A 33 6.16 -26.27 -1.64
N MET A 34 5.11 -25.47 -1.90
CA MET A 34 4.26 -25.66 -3.06
C MET A 34 4.95 -25.08 -4.31
N ILE A 35 4.92 -25.85 -5.37
CA ILE A 35 5.45 -25.55 -6.71
C ILE A 35 5.02 -24.12 -7.11
N MET A 36 5.95 -23.18 -7.07
CA MET A 36 5.71 -21.78 -7.42
C MET A 36 5.43 -21.68 -8.92
N LYS A 37 4.16 -21.57 -9.30
CA LYS A 37 3.81 -21.00 -10.60
C LYS A 37 4.51 -19.65 -10.70
N LYS A 38 5.04 -19.30 -11.89
CA LYS A 38 5.67 -18.00 -12.15
C LYS A 38 4.67 -16.90 -11.84
N GLU A 39 4.69 -16.44 -10.60
CA GLU A 39 3.70 -15.52 -10.06
C GLU A 39 3.91 -14.12 -10.65
N LYS A 40 2.81 -13.41 -10.85
CA LYS A 40 2.80 -12.09 -11.45
C LYS A 40 3.51 -11.09 -10.53
N THR A 41 4.58 -10.47 -11.02
CA THR A 41 5.24 -9.37 -10.33
C THR A 41 4.55 -8.05 -10.64
N TYR A 42 4.12 -7.35 -9.63
CA TYR A 42 3.52 -6.02 -9.75
C TYR A 42 4.61 -4.95 -9.72
N SER A 43 4.59 -4.01 -10.66
CA SER A 43 5.46 -2.83 -10.68
C SER A 43 4.81 -1.59 -10.05
N ARG A 44 3.55 -1.74 -9.61
CA ARG A 44 2.75 -0.73 -8.91
C ARG A 44 1.72 -1.43 -8.03
N ALA A 45 1.29 -0.78 -6.97
CA ALA A 45 0.24 -1.32 -6.11
C ALA A 45 -1.07 -1.55 -6.88
N PRO A 46 -1.81 -2.63 -6.56
CA PRO A 46 -3.09 -2.97 -7.21
C PRO A 46 -4.14 -1.89 -7.11
N LEU A 47 -4.32 -1.33 -5.92
CA LEU A 47 -5.27 -0.26 -5.64
C LEU A 47 -4.56 1.09 -5.52
N PRO A 48 -5.25 2.21 -5.72
CA PRO A 48 -4.71 3.54 -5.47
C PRO A 48 -4.15 3.67 -4.05
N PHE A 49 -2.99 4.28 -3.93
CA PHE A 49 -2.37 4.62 -2.66
C PHE A 49 -1.52 5.88 -2.82
N VAL A 50 -1.59 6.80 -1.86
CA VAL A 50 -0.80 8.03 -1.88
C VAL A 50 0.65 7.69 -1.51
N GLY A 51 1.61 8.24 -2.22
CA GLY A 51 3.03 8.01 -1.93
C GLY A 51 3.63 6.71 -2.47
N GLN A 52 2.94 5.97 -3.35
CA GLN A 52 3.51 4.76 -3.98
C GLN A 52 4.92 4.96 -4.53
N LYS A 53 5.83 4.06 -4.21
CA LYS A 53 7.25 4.10 -4.62
C LYS A 53 7.53 3.51 -6.02
N ARG A 54 6.54 3.50 -6.92
CA ARG A 54 6.66 2.91 -8.28
C ARG A 54 7.84 3.43 -9.10
N MET A 55 8.23 4.68 -8.89
CA MET A 55 9.37 5.29 -9.59
C MET A 55 10.73 4.75 -9.12
N PHE A 56 10.79 4.16 -7.93
CA PHE A 56 12.00 3.62 -7.31
C PHE A 56 12.17 2.11 -7.55
N VAL A 57 11.16 1.41 -8.07
CA VAL A 57 11.18 -0.05 -8.23
C VAL A 57 12.43 -0.54 -8.95
N SER A 58 12.86 0.14 -10.02
CA SER A 58 14.04 -0.26 -10.79
C SER A 58 15.33 -0.19 -9.98
N GLU A 59 15.52 0.91 -9.25
CA GLU A 59 16.71 1.09 -8.40
C GLU A 59 16.65 0.18 -7.16
N PHE A 60 15.48 0.03 -6.56
CA PHE A 60 15.29 -0.86 -5.43
C PHE A 60 15.64 -2.32 -5.78
N LYS A 61 15.25 -2.82 -6.95
CA LYS A 61 15.65 -4.14 -7.44
C LYS A 61 17.16 -4.32 -7.57
N LYS A 62 17.89 -3.26 -7.92
CA LYS A 62 19.36 -3.31 -7.95
C LYS A 62 19.95 -3.44 -6.55
N ILE A 63 19.40 -2.71 -5.58
CA ILE A 63 19.79 -2.78 -4.16
C ILE A 63 19.57 -4.19 -3.60
N LEU A 64 18.40 -4.78 -3.88
CA LEU A 64 18.06 -6.12 -3.40
C LEU A 64 19.06 -7.21 -3.85
N LYS A 65 19.77 -7.03 -4.96
CA LYS A 65 20.79 -7.98 -5.42
C LYS A 65 22.00 -8.12 -4.50
N HIS A 66 22.21 -7.16 -3.61
CA HIS A 66 23.34 -7.17 -2.66
C HIS A 66 23.04 -7.99 -1.41
N PHE A 67 21.80 -8.45 -1.21
CA PHE A 67 21.38 -9.25 -0.07
C PHE A 67 21.19 -10.71 -0.48
N ASP A 68 21.44 -11.63 0.44
CA ASP A 68 21.18 -13.05 0.22
C ASP A 68 19.72 -13.44 0.49
N ASP A 69 19.37 -14.68 0.14
CA ASP A 69 18.00 -15.19 0.30
C ASP A 69 17.68 -15.59 1.76
N LYS A 70 18.63 -15.51 2.70
CA LYS A 70 18.41 -15.72 4.13
C LYS A 70 18.17 -14.41 4.88
N THR A 71 18.29 -13.28 4.21
CA THR A 71 18.05 -11.96 4.79
C THR A 71 16.60 -11.85 5.28
N ILE A 72 16.41 -11.27 6.46
CA ILE A 72 15.10 -10.89 6.99
C ILE A 72 14.88 -9.43 6.61
N PHE A 73 13.83 -9.16 5.84
CA PHE A 73 13.44 -7.79 5.50
C PHE A 73 12.24 -7.37 6.34
N VAL A 74 12.32 -6.22 6.98
CA VAL A 74 11.23 -5.65 7.79
C VAL A 74 10.84 -4.31 7.21
N ASP A 75 9.66 -4.23 6.61
CA ASP A 75 9.10 -3.00 6.04
C ASP A 75 8.33 -2.25 7.13
N LEU A 76 9.00 -1.30 7.79
CA LEU A 76 8.45 -0.57 8.94
C LEU A 76 7.25 0.31 8.56
N PHE A 77 7.21 0.82 7.32
CA PHE A 77 6.19 1.73 6.80
C PHE A 77 5.62 1.20 5.50
N GLY A 78 5.11 -0.02 5.55
CA GLY A 78 4.75 -0.79 4.37
C GLY A 78 3.75 -0.14 3.41
N GLY A 79 2.85 0.72 3.90
CA GLY A 79 1.89 1.47 3.11
C GLY A 79 1.12 0.58 2.12
N SER A 80 1.36 0.72 0.83
CA SER A 80 0.73 -0.14 -0.19
C SER A 80 1.36 -1.54 -0.33
N GLY A 81 2.37 -1.89 0.45
CA GLY A 81 3.09 -3.18 0.35
C GLY A 81 3.94 -3.34 -0.92
N LEU A 82 4.17 -2.28 -1.70
CA LEU A 82 4.86 -2.42 -2.99
C LEU A 82 6.32 -2.84 -2.82
N LEU A 83 7.04 -2.28 -1.85
CA LEU A 83 8.43 -2.63 -1.60
C LEU A 83 8.54 -4.05 -1.06
N SER A 84 7.70 -4.43 -0.10
CA SER A 84 7.61 -5.79 0.44
C SER A 84 7.31 -6.80 -0.67
N HIS A 85 6.31 -6.52 -1.54
CA HIS A 85 6.00 -7.36 -2.70
C HIS A 85 7.22 -7.55 -3.61
N ILE A 86 7.89 -6.46 -3.99
CA ILE A 86 9.08 -6.51 -4.85
C ILE A 86 10.20 -7.30 -4.17
N THR A 87 10.43 -7.09 -2.88
CA THR A 87 11.45 -7.82 -2.10
C THR A 87 11.17 -9.32 -2.17
N LYS A 88 9.95 -9.75 -1.89
CA LYS A 88 9.58 -11.18 -1.92
C LYS A 88 9.72 -11.79 -3.31
N ARG A 89 9.42 -11.05 -4.38
CA ARG A 89 9.56 -11.53 -5.77
C ARG A 89 11.01 -11.61 -6.23
N GLU A 90 11.88 -10.69 -5.79
CA GLU A 90 13.32 -10.72 -6.12
C GLU A 90 14.11 -11.66 -5.19
N ARG A 91 13.61 -11.95 -3.99
CA ARG A 91 14.19 -12.81 -2.95
C ARG A 91 13.13 -13.80 -2.42
N PRO A 92 12.78 -14.85 -3.19
CA PRO A 92 11.68 -15.73 -2.84
C PRO A 92 11.85 -16.50 -1.53
N ASP A 93 13.08 -16.83 -1.16
CA ASP A 93 13.38 -17.58 0.07
C ASP A 93 13.59 -16.67 1.29
N ALA A 94 13.70 -15.35 1.11
CA ALA A 94 13.82 -14.39 2.20
C ALA A 94 12.54 -14.30 3.03
N VAL A 95 12.69 -14.02 4.32
CA VAL A 95 11.58 -13.63 5.20
C VAL A 95 11.30 -12.16 4.95
N VAL A 96 10.05 -11.81 4.64
CA VAL A 96 9.65 -10.42 4.40
C VAL A 96 8.45 -10.10 5.27
N ILE A 97 8.66 -9.21 6.24
CA ILE A 97 7.65 -8.73 7.18
C ILE A 97 7.13 -7.40 6.65
N TYR A 98 5.84 -7.36 6.39
CA TYR A 98 5.13 -6.19 5.89
C TYR A 98 4.26 -5.59 6.98
N ASN A 99 4.57 -4.40 7.44
CA ASN A 99 3.77 -3.66 8.42
C ASN A 99 2.62 -2.92 7.75
N ASP A 100 1.44 -3.49 7.80
CA ASP A 100 0.21 -2.95 7.21
C ASP A 100 -0.54 -2.02 8.17
N HIS A 101 0.10 -0.95 8.59
CA HIS A 101 -0.49 0.02 9.51
C HIS A 101 -1.70 0.76 8.90
N ASP A 102 -1.73 0.93 7.58
CA ASP A 102 -2.78 1.64 6.85
C ASP A 102 -3.95 0.74 6.41
N ASN A 103 -3.98 -0.54 6.84
CA ASN A 103 -4.99 -1.54 6.48
C ASN A 103 -5.14 -1.73 4.95
N TYR A 104 -4.04 -1.71 4.21
CA TYR A 104 -4.08 -1.92 2.78
C TYR A 104 -4.53 -3.35 2.41
N ARG A 105 -4.19 -4.34 3.25
CA ARG A 105 -4.66 -5.73 3.14
C ARG A 105 -6.18 -5.81 3.12
N GLU A 106 -6.87 -5.14 4.06
CA GLU A 106 -8.33 -5.11 4.12
C GLU A 106 -8.95 -4.56 2.82
N ARG A 107 -8.33 -3.54 2.23
CA ARG A 107 -8.74 -3.00 0.93
C ARG A 107 -8.58 -4.01 -0.21
N LEU A 108 -7.51 -4.81 -0.21
CA LEU A 108 -7.28 -5.88 -1.18
C LEU A 108 -8.28 -7.03 -1.00
N GLU A 109 -8.59 -7.42 0.22
CA GLU A 109 -9.58 -8.44 0.55
C GLU A 109 -10.99 -8.05 0.09
N ASN A 110 -11.28 -6.74 0.06
CA ASN A 110 -12.55 -6.17 -0.42
C ASN A 110 -12.52 -5.68 -1.89
N ILE A 111 -11.54 -6.11 -2.69
CA ILE A 111 -11.37 -5.64 -4.07
C ILE A 111 -12.56 -5.97 -4.96
N ASP A 112 -13.20 -7.13 -4.76
CA ASP A 112 -14.37 -7.54 -5.53
C ASP A 112 -15.60 -6.70 -5.22
N ARG A 113 -15.79 -6.31 -3.95
CA ARG A 113 -16.82 -5.34 -3.55
C ARG A 113 -16.58 -3.98 -4.21
N THR A 114 -15.34 -3.49 -4.14
CA THR A 114 -14.93 -2.24 -4.77
C THR A 114 -15.17 -2.26 -6.27
N ASN A 115 -14.82 -3.35 -6.95
CA ASN A 115 -15.09 -3.54 -8.38
C ASN A 115 -16.59 -3.56 -8.69
N THR A 116 -17.39 -4.21 -7.86
CA THR A 116 -18.85 -4.27 -8.02
C THR A 116 -19.46 -2.88 -7.89
N LEU A 117 -19.10 -2.15 -6.83
CA LEU A 117 -19.53 -0.77 -6.66
C LEU A 117 -19.15 0.11 -7.86
N LEU A 118 -17.90 0.06 -8.32
CA LEU A 118 -17.45 0.82 -9.48
C LEU A 118 -18.17 0.43 -10.78
N ARG A 119 -18.54 -0.85 -10.95
CA ARG A 119 -19.36 -1.30 -12.09
C ARG A 119 -20.77 -0.72 -12.03
N ASP A 120 -21.37 -0.64 -10.85
CA ASP A 120 -22.69 -0.04 -10.70
C ASP A 120 -22.65 1.48 -10.93
N LEU A 121 -21.64 2.16 -10.42
CA LEU A 121 -21.44 3.59 -10.72
C LEU A 121 -21.21 3.84 -12.23
N ARG A 122 -20.52 2.92 -12.94
CA ARG A 122 -20.40 2.97 -14.42
C ARG A 122 -21.74 2.84 -15.12
N LYS A 123 -22.64 1.96 -14.64
CA LYS A 123 -24.01 1.84 -15.20
C LYS A 123 -24.80 3.11 -14.99
N ILE A 124 -24.75 3.72 -13.80
CA ILE A 124 -25.43 4.98 -13.50
C ILE A 124 -24.92 6.11 -14.41
N VAL A 125 -23.59 6.20 -14.61
CA VAL A 125 -23.00 7.25 -15.46
C VAL A 125 -23.28 7.04 -16.95
N GLY A 126 -23.44 5.79 -17.40
CA GLY A 126 -23.76 5.44 -18.78
C GLY A 126 -22.80 6.07 -19.79
N ILE A 127 -23.37 6.83 -20.74
CA ILE A 127 -22.63 7.53 -21.82
C ILE A 127 -22.14 8.92 -21.40
N TYR A 128 -22.31 9.31 -20.12
CA TYR A 128 -21.91 10.64 -19.68
C TYR A 128 -20.40 10.87 -19.88
N PRO A 129 -20.00 12.01 -20.46
CA PRO A 129 -18.63 12.21 -20.87
C PRO A 129 -17.62 12.12 -19.71
N ARG A 130 -16.44 11.57 -20.01
CA ARG A 130 -15.35 11.50 -19.03
C ARG A 130 -14.89 12.89 -18.60
N HIS A 131 -14.43 12.97 -17.35
CA HIS A 131 -13.92 14.19 -16.70
C HIS A 131 -14.94 15.30 -16.52
N GLN A 132 -16.20 15.10 -16.91
CA GLN A 132 -17.24 16.07 -16.62
C GLN A 132 -17.77 15.95 -15.20
N LYS A 133 -18.23 17.07 -14.65
CA LYS A 133 -18.79 17.18 -13.31
C LYS A 133 -20.15 16.50 -13.24
N ILE A 134 -20.32 15.58 -12.33
CA ILE A 134 -21.57 14.86 -12.05
C ILE A 134 -22.41 15.69 -11.09
N THR A 135 -23.65 15.99 -11.47
CA THR A 135 -24.57 16.86 -10.70
C THR A 135 -26.00 16.31 -10.71
N GLY A 136 -26.88 16.92 -9.90
CA GLY A 136 -28.32 16.64 -9.87
C GLY A 136 -28.63 15.17 -9.58
N LYS A 137 -29.65 14.62 -10.21
CA LYS A 137 -30.15 13.26 -10.00
C LYS A 137 -29.07 12.18 -10.16
N MET A 138 -28.11 12.38 -11.04
CA MET A 138 -27.01 11.41 -11.22
C MET A 138 -26.09 11.39 -9.99
N ARG A 139 -25.79 12.56 -9.40
CA ARG A 139 -25.00 12.65 -8.17
C ARG A 139 -25.75 12.00 -7.00
N GLU A 140 -27.05 12.25 -6.89
CA GLU A 140 -27.90 11.63 -5.87
C GLU A 140 -27.90 10.11 -5.99
N ALA A 141 -28.08 9.57 -7.20
CA ALA A 141 -28.00 8.13 -7.44
C ALA A 141 -26.64 7.51 -7.08
N PHE A 142 -25.54 8.25 -7.28
CA PHE A 142 -24.21 7.83 -6.83
C PHE A 142 -24.14 7.75 -5.31
N LEU A 143 -24.58 8.79 -4.62
CA LEU A 143 -24.58 8.84 -3.16
C LEU A 143 -25.44 7.73 -2.56
N GLU A 144 -26.63 7.51 -3.09
CA GLU A 144 -27.54 6.44 -2.66
C GLU A 144 -26.89 5.06 -2.82
N ARG A 145 -26.25 4.81 -3.98
CA ARG A 145 -25.58 3.52 -4.22
C ARG A 145 -24.38 3.31 -3.29
N ILE A 146 -23.60 4.36 -3.00
CA ILE A 146 -22.45 4.29 -2.09
C ILE A 146 -22.93 4.08 -0.64
N ARG A 147 -23.98 4.79 -0.19
CA ARG A 147 -24.58 4.58 1.14
C ARG A 147 -25.09 3.15 1.30
N LEU A 148 -25.75 2.62 0.28
CA LEU A 148 -26.20 1.23 0.31
C LEU A 148 -25.02 0.26 0.46
N GLU A 149 -23.89 0.50 -0.22
CA GLU A 149 -22.69 -0.33 -0.04
C GLU A 149 -22.15 -0.23 1.39
N GLU A 150 -22.09 0.97 1.96
CA GLU A 150 -21.63 1.20 3.32
C GLU A 150 -22.49 0.49 4.37
N THR A 151 -23.81 0.46 4.19
CA THR A 151 -24.71 -0.29 5.10
C THR A 151 -24.54 -1.80 5.02
N THR A 152 -23.99 -2.32 3.93
CA THR A 152 -23.81 -3.76 3.70
C THR A 152 -22.39 -4.25 3.96
N GLY A 153 -21.44 -3.34 4.17
CA GLY A 153 -20.05 -3.68 4.48
C GLY A 153 -19.03 -2.61 4.11
N PHE A 154 -17.83 -3.06 3.75
CA PHE A 154 -16.67 -2.22 3.51
C PHE A 154 -16.80 -1.35 2.24
N VAL A 155 -16.39 -0.09 2.35
CA VAL A 155 -16.25 0.85 1.23
C VAL A 155 -14.83 1.38 1.17
N ASP A 156 -14.13 1.18 0.05
CA ASP A 156 -12.81 1.76 -0.20
C ASP A 156 -12.94 3.22 -0.69
N TYR A 157 -13.06 4.14 0.28
CA TYR A 157 -13.20 5.58 -0.01
C TYR A 157 -12.00 6.16 -0.76
N LEU A 158 -10.79 5.63 -0.55
CA LEU A 158 -9.60 6.10 -1.26
C LEU A 158 -9.68 5.75 -2.76
N THR A 159 -10.13 4.54 -3.09
CA THR A 159 -10.36 4.13 -4.49
C THR A 159 -11.52 4.91 -5.11
N LEU A 160 -12.61 5.13 -4.37
CA LEU A 160 -13.71 5.99 -4.82
C LEU A 160 -13.24 7.42 -5.08
N SER A 161 -12.44 8.00 -4.19
CA SER A 161 -11.87 9.34 -4.36
C SER A 161 -11.09 9.47 -5.67
N THR A 162 -10.24 8.51 -5.99
CA THR A 162 -9.50 8.54 -7.26
C THR A 162 -10.39 8.39 -8.49
N SER A 163 -11.57 7.79 -8.33
CA SER A 163 -12.55 7.54 -9.40
C SER A 163 -13.56 8.69 -9.57
N LEU A 164 -13.79 9.48 -8.54
CA LEU A 164 -14.86 10.48 -8.50
C LEU A 164 -14.38 11.90 -8.23
N LEU A 165 -13.26 12.09 -7.53
CA LEU A 165 -12.82 13.43 -7.11
C LEU A 165 -11.74 14.01 -8.03
N PHE A 166 -11.55 15.31 -7.93
CA PHE A 166 -10.45 15.97 -8.63
C PHE A 166 -9.10 15.56 -8.00
N SER A 167 -8.04 15.63 -8.79
CA SER A 167 -6.70 15.20 -8.37
C SER A 167 -6.26 15.86 -7.05
N GLY A 168 -5.77 15.06 -6.11
CA GLY A 168 -5.27 15.50 -4.81
C GLY A 168 -6.34 15.68 -3.73
N LYS A 169 -7.62 15.37 -4.03
CA LYS A 169 -8.67 15.31 -3.01
C LYS A 169 -9.00 13.86 -2.69
N TYR A 170 -9.14 13.58 -1.41
CA TYR A 170 -9.52 12.28 -0.89
C TYR A 170 -10.59 12.44 0.20
N ALA A 171 -11.48 11.47 0.28
CA ALA A 171 -12.45 11.32 1.37
C ALA A 171 -12.13 10.02 2.10
N GLN A 172 -12.31 10.00 3.40
CA GLN A 172 -12.10 8.80 4.23
C GLN A 172 -13.42 8.14 4.66
N ASN A 173 -14.53 8.87 4.50
CA ASN A 173 -15.87 8.44 4.90
C ASN A 173 -16.93 9.07 4.00
N MET A 174 -18.19 8.69 4.23
CA MET A 174 -19.32 9.17 3.45
C MET A 174 -19.57 10.68 3.63
N GLU A 175 -19.43 11.19 4.85
CA GLU A 175 -19.67 12.61 5.16
C GLU A 175 -18.71 13.52 4.38
N GLU A 176 -17.42 13.17 4.39
CA GLU A 176 -16.41 13.90 3.61
C GLU A 176 -16.68 13.81 2.11
N LEU A 177 -17.05 12.60 1.62
CA LEU A 177 -17.34 12.39 0.21
C LEU A 177 -18.53 13.22 -0.27
N GLU A 178 -19.59 13.32 0.55
CA GLU A 178 -20.78 14.12 0.25
C GLU A 178 -20.48 15.60 0.11
N GLY A 179 -19.52 16.13 0.84
CA GLY A 179 -19.09 17.53 0.76
C GLY A 179 -18.34 17.88 -0.54
N LEU A 180 -17.97 16.89 -1.37
CA LEU A 180 -17.11 17.10 -2.53
C LEU A 180 -17.86 17.01 -3.86
N TYR A 181 -17.25 17.61 -4.91
CA TYR A 181 -17.78 17.55 -6.26
C TYR A 181 -17.29 16.27 -6.96
N PHE A 182 -18.23 15.57 -7.60
CA PHE A 182 -17.93 14.36 -8.36
C PHE A 182 -17.68 14.67 -9.83
N TYR A 183 -16.78 13.85 -10.40
CA TYR A 183 -16.42 13.87 -11.82
C TYR A 183 -16.39 12.44 -12.36
N ASN A 184 -16.79 12.25 -13.62
CA ASN A 184 -16.69 10.93 -14.26
C ASN A 184 -15.22 10.57 -14.57
N LYS A 185 -14.51 10.03 -13.59
CA LYS A 185 -13.14 9.52 -13.74
C LYS A 185 -13.07 8.00 -13.56
N ILE A 186 -14.20 7.34 -13.45
CA ILE A 186 -14.31 5.91 -13.17
C ILE A 186 -13.55 5.12 -14.24
N ARG A 187 -12.61 4.29 -13.79
CA ARG A 187 -11.86 3.41 -14.69
C ARG A 187 -12.78 2.35 -15.32
N GLN A 188 -12.45 1.89 -16.53
CA GLN A 188 -13.28 0.91 -17.25
C GLN A 188 -12.97 -0.54 -16.88
N SER A 189 -11.74 -0.86 -16.48
CA SER A 189 -11.32 -2.20 -16.09
C SER A 189 -11.39 -2.39 -14.58
N ASP A 190 -11.64 -3.61 -14.16
CA ASP A 190 -11.60 -3.98 -12.75
C ASP A 190 -10.16 -3.97 -12.20
N TYR A 191 -10.04 -3.78 -10.90
CA TYR A 191 -8.80 -3.95 -10.15
C TYR A 191 -8.54 -5.46 -9.95
N ARG A 192 -7.26 -5.84 -9.82
CA ARG A 192 -6.82 -7.22 -9.53
C ARG A 192 -5.63 -7.17 -8.60
N CYS A 193 -5.59 -8.12 -7.66
CA CYS A 193 -4.50 -8.23 -6.68
C CYS A 193 -3.96 -9.67 -6.55
N ASP A 194 -4.16 -10.50 -7.58
CA ASP A 194 -3.80 -11.93 -7.56
C ASP A 194 -2.35 -12.12 -7.07
N GLY A 195 -2.17 -12.80 -5.93
CA GLY A 195 -0.87 -13.10 -5.34
C GLY A 195 -0.06 -11.89 -4.86
N TYR A 196 -0.66 -10.72 -4.68
CA TYR A 196 0.10 -9.51 -4.36
C TYR A 196 0.81 -9.57 -3.00
N LEU A 197 0.15 -10.10 -1.97
CA LEU A 197 0.73 -10.26 -0.63
C LEU A 197 1.23 -11.69 -0.35
N ASP A 198 1.21 -12.58 -1.35
CA ASP A 198 1.62 -13.97 -1.16
C ASP A 198 3.09 -14.07 -0.71
N GLY A 199 3.30 -14.86 0.34
CA GLY A 199 4.61 -15.10 0.93
C GLY A 199 5.11 -13.96 1.82
N LEU A 200 4.31 -12.90 2.07
CA LEU A 200 4.62 -11.88 3.07
C LEU A 200 4.05 -12.27 4.43
N GLU A 201 4.80 -11.99 5.49
CA GLU A 201 4.29 -11.97 6.85
C GLU A 201 3.66 -10.59 7.11
N VAL A 202 2.32 -10.54 7.14
CA VAL A 202 1.60 -9.28 7.31
C VAL A 202 1.31 -9.05 8.77
N VAL A 203 1.84 -7.96 9.31
CA VAL A 203 1.67 -7.52 10.70
C VAL A 203 1.10 -6.10 10.76
N CYS A 204 0.66 -5.67 11.95
CA CYS A 204 0.20 -4.31 12.19
C CYS A 204 0.67 -3.88 13.59
N TYR A 205 1.85 -3.28 13.66
CA TYR A 205 2.48 -2.81 14.89
C TYR A 205 2.97 -1.38 14.75
N ASP A 206 3.29 -0.75 15.88
CA ASP A 206 4.07 0.48 15.86
C ASP A 206 5.47 0.22 15.28
N TYR A 207 5.97 1.13 14.46
CA TYR A 207 7.27 0.95 13.80
C TYR A 207 8.44 0.82 14.79
N LYS A 208 8.35 1.48 15.97
CA LYS A 208 9.37 1.38 17.05
C LYS A 208 9.38 -0.01 17.64
N GLU A 209 8.19 -0.57 17.91
CA GLU A 209 8.05 -1.94 18.42
C GLU A 209 8.66 -2.96 17.46
N LEU A 210 8.42 -2.80 16.15
CA LEU A 210 9.04 -3.65 15.14
C LEU A 210 10.55 -3.44 15.06
N ALA A 211 11.02 -2.21 15.11
CA ALA A 211 12.45 -1.90 15.08
C ALA A 211 13.17 -2.51 16.29
N ASP A 212 12.60 -2.40 17.48
CA ASP A 212 13.13 -2.99 18.71
C ASP A 212 13.13 -4.52 18.66
N THR A 213 12.03 -5.12 18.18
CA THR A 213 11.87 -6.58 18.10
C THR A 213 12.88 -7.20 17.15
N TYR A 214 13.05 -6.62 15.97
CA TYR A 214 13.90 -7.21 14.92
C TYR A 214 15.33 -6.66 14.92
N GLY A 215 15.57 -5.50 15.51
CA GLY A 215 16.89 -4.85 15.56
C GLY A 215 17.96 -5.63 16.33
N VAL A 216 17.54 -6.57 17.17
CA VAL A 216 18.46 -7.45 17.92
C VAL A 216 19.00 -8.61 17.09
N PHE A 217 18.41 -8.91 15.93
CA PHE A 217 18.82 -10.03 15.09
C PHE A 217 19.86 -9.59 14.06
N PRO A 218 20.96 -10.32 13.90
CA PRO A 218 21.95 -10.03 12.87
C PRO A 218 21.35 -10.30 11.46
N GLY A 219 21.79 -9.51 10.48
CA GLY A 219 21.36 -9.69 9.09
C GLY A 219 19.94 -9.22 8.77
N VAL A 220 19.30 -8.50 9.68
CA VAL A 220 18.01 -7.83 9.39
C VAL A 220 18.23 -6.58 8.57
N VAL A 221 17.37 -6.37 7.59
CA VAL A 221 17.33 -5.18 6.75
C VAL A 221 15.99 -4.49 6.93
N PHE A 222 16.02 -3.26 7.41
CA PHE A 222 14.84 -2.42 7.53
C PHE A 222 14.60 -1.63 6.26
N LEU A 223 13.38 -1.71 5.73
CA LEU A 223 12.88 -0.83 4.67
C LEU A 223 12.19 0.35 5.35
N VAL A 224 12.75 1.55 5.17
CA VAL A 224 12.32 2.74 5.92
C VAL A 224 11.83 3.79 4.94
N ASP A 225 10.53 4.01 4.90
CA ASP A 225 9.85 4.95 4.03
C ASP A 225 8.75 5.71 4.77
N PRO A 226 9.12 6.53 5.78
CA PRO A 226 8.15 7.23 6.61
C PRO A 226 7.37 8.29 5.81
N PRO A 227 6.19 8.70 6.29
CA PRO A 227 5.44 9.83 5.73
C PRO A 227 6.33 11.09 5.69
N TYR A 228 6.32 11.84 4.60
CA TYR A 228 7.21 13.00 4.43
C TYR A 228 6.66 14.24 5.10
N MET A 229 7.50 14.99 5.80
CA MET A 229 7.15 16.32 6.33
C MET A 229 6.69 17.25 5.19
N GLY A 230 5.57 17.95 5.41
CA GLY A 230 5.02 18.89 4.44
C GLY A 230 4.28 18.24 3.25
N THR A 231 4.00 16.94 3.30
CA THR A 231 3.02 16.31 2.42
C THR A 231 1.66 16.26 3.11
N ASP A 232 0.59 16.17 2.31
CA ASP A 232 -0.74 15.93 2.85
C ASP A 232 -0.76 14.53 3.49
N ILE A 233 -0.81 14.50 4.82
CA ILE A 233 -0.85 13.27 5.63
C ILE A 233 -2.27 12.82 5.94
N SER A 234 -3.30 13.50 5.43
CA SER A 234 -4.72 13.21 5.71
C SER A 234 -5.17 11.80 5.35
N THR A 235 -4.39 11.11 4.52
CA THR A 235 -4.66 9.72 4.11
C THR A 235 -3.92 8.67 4.93
N TYR A 236 -3.03 9.07 5.85
CA TYR A 236 -2.29 8.17 6.74
C TYR A 236 -2.95 8.13 8.12
N LYS A 237 -2.87 7.01 8.80
CA LYS A 237 -3.39 6.85 10.17
C LYS A 237 -2.48 7.46 11.24
N MET A 238 -1.27 7.88 10.90
CA MET A 238 -0.27 8.41 11.83
C MET A 238 -0.08 9.92 11.65
N ASP A 239 -0.04 10.63 12.78
CA ASP A 239 0.43 12.02 12.86
C ASP A 239 1.96 12.00 13.05
N TRP A 240 2.70 12.27 11.98
CA TRP A 240 4.16 12.16 11.92
C TRP A 240 4.83 13.50 12.23
N LYS A 241 5.64 13.56 13.31
CA LYS A 241 6.32 14.77 13.79
C LYS A 241 7.81 14.73 13.47
N LEU A 242 8.49 15.88 13.58
CA LEU A 242 9.94 15.99 13.41
C LEU A 242 10.71 15.03 14.35
N ALA A 243 10.23 14.85 15.58
CA ALA A 243 10.84 13.92 16.55
C ALA A 243 10.85 12.48 16.00
N ASP A 244 9.76 12.03 15.36
CA ASP A 244 9.64 10.69 14.81
C ASP A 244 10.63 10.47 13.65
N TYR A 245 10.95 11.53 12.88
CA TYR A 245 12.02 11.46 11.87
C TYR A 245 13.39 11.27 12.48
N LEU A 246 13.68 11.96 13.56
CA LEU A 246 14.97 11.85 14.24
C LEU A 246 15.11 10.46 14.89
N ASP A 247 14.04 9.93 15.48
CA ASP A 247 14.01 8.60 16.09
C ASP A 247 14.30 7.46 15.08
N VAL A 248 13.91 7.65 13.82
CA VAL A 248 14.18 6.64 12.77
C VAL A 248 15.61 6.74 12.22
N LEU A 249 16.26 7.91 12.33
CA LEU A 249 17.60 8.17 11.80
C LEU A 249 18.72 7.91 12.82
N LEU A 250 18.40 7.78 14.10
CA LEU A 250 19.34 7.54 15.20
C LEU A 250 19.35 6.06 15.63
#